data_da78eff1bf14e0ab0c45e422baa80db2
#
_entry.id   da78eff1bf14e0ab0c45e422baa80db2
#
_cell.length_a   1.000
_cell.length_b   1.000
_cell.length_c   1.000
_cell.angle_alpha   90.00
_cell.angle_beta   90.00
_cell.angle_gamma   90.00
#
_symmetry.space_group_name_H-M   'P 1'
#
loop_
_entity.id
_entity.type
_entity.pdbx_description
1 polymer ?
#
loop_
_entity_poly.entity_id
_entity_poly.type
_entity_poly.pdbx_seq_one_letter_code
_entity_poly.pdbx_strand_id
1 'polypeptide(L)'
;DNITNFYAVNLRKNFSKKGILSFNNTFGFSNLKNNYNNFIIGSSEVLSASFEIDYELNNVFGNDKLNFTLSQPNRVEKGDMRFRLIGLSNKNGIIPYQDHAISLRPNGRQKDIILSYYKNFTDDFKFGLKSIVTDDLGHIKDSNLRTNFFATFSLSF
;
A
#
# COMPACT_ATOMS: atom_id res chain seq x y z
N ASP A 1 12.84 20.86 7.42
CA ASP A 1 12.02 20.29 6.36
C ASP A 1 12.13 18.77 6.39
N ASN A 2 10.99 18.07 6.31
CA ASN A 2 10.95 16.63 6.13
C ASN A 2 11.21 16.31 4.66
N ILE A 3 12.12 15.38 4.39
CA ILE A 3 12.45 14.97 3.03
C ILE A 3 12.07 13.50 2.89
N THR A 4 11.27 13.20 1.86
CA THR A 4 10.95 11.83 1.46
C THR A 4 11.41 11.62 0.02
N ASN A 5 12.21 10.60 -0.20
CA ASN A 5 12.64 10.16 -1.52
C ASN A 5 11.96 8.85 -1.87
N PHE A 6 11.45 8.74 -3.10
CA PHE A 6 10.87 7.51 -3.64
C PHE A 6 11.70 6.98 -4.80
N TYR A 7 11.91 5.69 -4.80
CA TYR A 7 12.56 4.95 -5.88
C TYR A 7 11.60 3.87 -6.37
N ALA A 8 11.38 3.81 -7.68
CA ALA A 8 10.51 2.83 -8.28
C ALA A 8 11.27 1.98 -9.31
N VAL A 9 10.99 0.68 -9.33
CA VAL A 9 11.47 -0.26 -10.33
C VAL A 9 10.25 -0.84 -11.04
N ASN A 10 10.20 -0.66 -12.36
CA ASN A 10 9.13 -1.18 -13.20
C ASN A 10 9.72 -2.12 -14.25
N LEU A 11 9.26 -3.35 -14.27
CA LEU A 11 9.63 -4.38 -15.25
C LEU A 11 8.39 -4.81 -16.00
N ARG A 12 8.47 -4.87 -17.32
CA ARG A 12 7.36 -5.33 -18.17
C ARG A 12 7.88 -6.27 -19.24
N LYS A 13 7.22 -7.41 -19.40
CA LYS A 13 7.59 -8.43 -20.38
C LYS A 13 6.36 -9.00 -21.08
N ASN A 14 6.41 -9.05 -22.40
CA ASN A 14 5.44 -9.77 -23.20
C ASN A 14 5.78 -11.27 -23.14
N PHE A 15 4.91 -12.08 -22.53
CA PHE A 15 5.06 -13.53 -22.44
C PHE A 15 4.52 -14.25 -23.67
N SER A 16 3.55 -13.65 -24.33
CA SER A 16 2.92 -14.15 -25.55
C SER A 16 2.39 -12.99 -26.38
N LYS A 17 1.84 -13.28 -27.57
CA LYS A 17 1.15 -12.26 -28.39
C LYS A 17 -0.02 -11.60 -27.65
N LYS A 18 -0.56 -12.25 -26.62
CA LYS A 18 -1.75 -11.77 -25.87
C LYS A 18 -1.45 -11.52 -24.39
N GLY A 19 -0.33 -12.01 -23.86
CA GLY A 19 -0.04 -11.99 -22.42
C GLY A 19 1.12 -11.07 -22.08
N ILE A 20 0.90 -10.19 -21.09
CA ILE A 20 1.87 -9.23 -20.57
C ILE A 20 2.00 -9.44 -19.07
N LEU A 21 3.23 -9.57 -18.58
CA LEU A 21 3.54 -9.57 -17.15
C LEU A 21 4.23 -8.26 -16.80
N SER A 22 3.75 -7.61 -15.76
CA SER A 22 4.36 -6.40 -15.21
C SER A 22 4.69 -6.63 -13.73
N PHE A 23 5.81 -6.07 -13.29
CA PHE A 23 6.22 -6.02 -11.90
C PHE A 23 6.59 -4.58 -11.56
N ASN A 24 5.93 -4.04 -10.55
CA ASN A 24 6.17 -2.72 -10.02
C ASN A 24 6.60 -2.84 -8.56
N ASN A 25 7.66 -2.15 -8.18
CA ASN A 25 8.11 -2.06 -6.80
C ASN A 25 8.49 -0.63 -6.49
N THR A 26 8.07 -0.12 -5.32
CA THR A 26 8.39 1.24 -4.88
C THR A 26 8.96 1.18 -3.47
N PHE A 27 10.03 1.93 -3.24
CA PHE A 27 10.67 2.14 -1.94
C PHE A 27 10.63 3.62 -1.59
N GLY A 28 10.22 3.93 -0.36
CA GLY A 28 10.21 5.27 0.20
C GLY A 28 11.19 5.38 1.36
N PHE A 29 12.02 6.42 1.36
CA PHE A 29 12.94 6.75 2.44
C PHE A 29 12.59 8.13 2.96
N SER A 30 12.18 8.22 4.23
CA SER A 30 11.82 9.48 4.86
C SER A 30 12.73 9.77 6.03
N ASN A 31 13.36 10.95 5.98
CA ASN A 31 14.05 11.53 7.11
C ASN A 31 13.15 12.58 7.77
N LEU A 32 12.62 12.23 8.92
CA LEU A 32 11.81 13.14 9.72
C LEU A 32 12.78 14.03 10.52
N LYS A 33 12.99 15.27 10.07
CA LYS A 33 13.68 16.26 10.88
C LYS A 33 12.76 16.73 11.99
N ASN A 34 13.17 16.49 13.21
CA ASN A 34 12.40 16.88 14.40
C ASN A 34 12.42 18.41 14.53
N ASN A 35 11.29 19.06 14.33
CA ASN A 35 11.04 20.31 15.00
C ASN A 35 10.69 19.94 16.45
N TYR A 36 11.66 20.11 17.35
CA TYR A 36 11.55 19.73 18.74
C TYR A 36 10.40 20.48 19.43
N ASN A 37 9.23 19.92 19.34
CA ASN A 37 8.21 20.14 20.36
C ASN A 37 8.58 19.24 21.54
N ASN A 38 8.42 19.71 22.77
CA ASN A 38 8.83 19.01 23.99
C ASN A 38 8.28 17.58 24.14
N PHE A 39 7.41 17.15 23.25
CA PHE A 39 6.73 15.85 23.25
C PHE A 39 7.41 14.81 22.33
N ILE A 40 7.76 15.17 21.08
CA ILE A 40 8.48 14.28 20.15
C ILE A 40 9.96 14.60 20.25
N ILE A 41 10.76 13.66 20.76
CA ILE A 41 12.17 13.86 21.02
C ILE A 41 13.11 13.23 19.98
N GLY A 42 12.56 12.42 19.07
CA GLY A 42 13.33 11.79 18.02
C GLY A 42 12.50 10.90 17.11
N SER A 43 13.04 10.66 15.93
CA SER A 43 12.55 9.65 15.00
C SER A 43 13.74 8.97 14.34
N SER A 44 13.59 7.70 13.98
CA SER A 44 14.53 7.03 13.09
C SER A 44 14.19 7.35 11.63
N GLU A 45 15.08 6.98 10.73
CA GLU A 45 14.76 6.89 9.31
C GLU A 45 13.58 5.96 9.10
N VAL A 46 12.60 6.38 8.28
CA VAL A 46 11.43 5.58 7.93
C VAL A 46 11.62 5.01 6.54
N LEU A 47 11.57 3.68 6.44
CA LEU A 47 11.57 2.94 5.19
C LEU A 47 10.17 2.43 4.91
N SER A 48 9.65 2.67 3.73
CA SER A 48 8.39 2.09 3.24
C SER A 48 8.59 1.36 1.92
N ALA A 49 7.73 0.38 1.65
CA ALA A 49 7.76 -0.38 0.41
C ALA A 49 6.34 -0.78 -0.04
N SER A 50 6.17 -0.87 -1.35
CA SER A 50 5.01 -1.47 -2.00
C SER A 50 5.46 -2.33 -3.16
N PHE A 51 4.64 -3.33 -3.53
CA PHE A 51 4.85 -4.08 -4.77
C PHE A 51 3.53 -4.42 -5.44
N GLU A 52 3.60 -4.64 -6.75
CA GLU A 52 2.49 -5.09 -7.58
C GLU A 52 3.02 -6.02 -8.67
N ILE A 53 2.36 -7.15 -8.85
CA ILE A 53 2.56 -8.08 -9.95
C ILE A 53 1.26 -8.13 -10.71
N ASP A 54 1.33 -7.83 -12.00
CA ASP A 54 0.16 -7.75 -12.85
C ASP A 54 0.33 -8.64 -14.08
N TYR A 55 -0.64 -9.51 -14.32
CA TYR A 55 -0.70 -10.36 -15.50
C TYR A 55 -1.94 -10.03 -16.32
N GLU A 56 -1.70 -9.46 -17.49
CA GLU A 56 -2.71 -9.00 -18.43
C GLU A 56 -2.82 -9.98 -19.61
N LEU A 57 -4.03 -10.40 -19.92
CA LEU A 57 -4.36 -11.17 -21.10
C LEU A 57 -5.31 -10.38 -22.00
N ASN A 58 -4.94 -10.16 -23.24
CA ASN A 58 -5.73 -9.46 -24.25
C ASN A 58 -6.37 -10.45 -25.21
N ASN A 59 -7.59 -10.17 -25.64
CA ASN A 59 -8.33 -10.95 -26.63
C ASN A 59 -8.49 -12.42 -26.25
N VAL A 60 -8.93 -12.69 -25.01
CA VAL A 60 -9.19 -14.06 -24.51
C VAL A 60 -10.42 -14.64 -25.21
N PHE A 61 -11.54 -13.88 -25.23
CA PHE A 61 -12.81 -14.21 -25.87
C PHE A 61 -13.20 -13.22 -26.98
N GLY A 62 -12.22 -12.48 -27.53
CA GLY A 62 -12.39 -11.47 -28.57
C GLY A 62 -12.75 -10.08 -28.01
N ASN A 63 -11.94 -9.09 -28.38
CA ASN A 63 -12.07 -7.68 -27.98
C ASN A 63 -12.28 -7.46 -26.46
N ASP A 64 -11.54 -8.22 -25.67
CA ASP A 64 -11.61 -8.21 -24.20
C ASP A 64 -10.22 -8.21 -23.56
N LYS A 65 -10.21 -7.97 -22.25
CA LYS A 65 -9.03 -7.91 -21.43
C LYS A 65 -9.31 -8.55 -20.08
N LEU A 66 -8.51 -9.53 -19.70
CA LEU A 66 -8.51 -10.14 -18.39
C LEU A 66 -7.23 -9.75 -17.66
N ASN A 67 -7.36 -9.28 -16.42
CA ASN A 67 -6.25 -8.85 -15.59
C ASN A 67 -6.25 -9.56 -14.26
N PHE A 68 -5.11 -10.10 -13.86
CA PHE A 68 -4.88 -10.66 -12.54
C PHE A 68 -3.74 -9.87 -11.87
N THR A 69 -4.04 -9.26 -10.72
CA THR A 69 -3.06 -8.46 -9.99
C THR A 69 -2.90 -9.00 -8.57
N LEU A 70 -1.66 -9.16 -8.15
CA LEU A 70 -1.27 -9.37 -6.75
C LEU A 70 -0.51 -8.14 -6.29
N SER A 71 -0.99 -7.48 -5.24
CA SER A 71 -0.33 -6.27 -4.75
C SER A 71 -0.22 -6.24 -3.23
N GLN A 72 0.77 -5.51 -2.77
CA GLN A 72 0.91 -5.03 -1.41
C GLN A 72 0.94 -3.50 -1.47
N PRO A 73 -0.05 -2.81 -0.91
CA PRO A 73 -0.02 -1.36 -0.77
C PRO A 73 1.20 -0.88 0.02
N ASN A 74 1.50 0.41 -0.10
CA ASN A 74 2.65 0.98 0.60
C ASN A 74 2.56 0.74 2.11
N ARG A 75 3.63 0.19 2.67
CA ARG A 75 3.75 -0.20 4.07
C ARG A 75 5.05 0.32 4.65
N VAL A 76 5.02 0.81 5.89
CA VAL A 76 6.24 1.08 6.64
C VAL A 76 6.90 -0.24 7.04
N GLU A 77 8.12 -0.47 6.56
CA GLU A 77 8.91 -1.67 6.86
C GLU A 77 9.86 -1.46 8.04
N LYS A 78 10.30 -0.21 8.24
CA LYS A 78 11.17 0.20 9.33
C LYS A 78 10.91 1.65 9.70
N GLY A 79 10.97 1.95 10.98
CA GLY A 79 10.86 3.30 11.51
C GLY A 79 10.35 3.28 12.94
N ASP A 80 10.89 4.18 13.76
CA ASP A 80 10.50 4.38 15.15
C ASP A 80 10.33 5.87 15.43
N MET A 81 9.39 6.19 16.32
CA MET A 81 9.19 7.52 16.83
C MET A 81 9.36 7.51 18.35
N ARG A 82 10.10 8.48 18.89
CA ARG A 82 10.37 8.59 20.34
C ARG A 82 9.60 9.77 20.90
N PHE A 83 8.90 9.49 21.98
CA PHE A 83 8.10 10.45 22.73
C PHE A 83 8.65 10.61 24.13
N ARG A 84 8.60 11.84 24.66
CA ARG A 84 8.87 12.13 26.05
C ARG A 84 7.56 12.41 26.76
N LEU A 85 7.19 11.56 27.69
CA LEU A 85 5.98 11.70 28.48
C LEU A 85 6.34 12.20 29.90
N ILE A 86 5.43 12.97 30.46
CA ILE A 86 5.53 13.42 31.85
C ILE A 86 5.00 12.27 32.72
N GLY A 87 5.84 11.78 33.62
CA GLY A 87 5.45 10.77 34.61
C GLY A 87 4.73 11.41 35.82
N LEU A 88 4.30 10.53 36.74
CA LEU A 88 3.69 10.99 38.00
C LEU A 88 4.77 11.65 38.90
N SER A 89 4.39 12.76 39.53
CA SER A 89 5.24 13.41 40.53
C SER A 89 5.59 12.44 41.65
N ASN A 90 6.86 12.42 42.06
CA ASN A 90 7.28 11.68 43.24
C ASN A 90 6.94 12.44 44.54
N LYS A 91 7.13 11.81 45.69
CA LYS A 91 6.86 12.40 47.02
C LYS A 91 7.59 13.72 47.27
N ASN A 92 8.66 14.01 46.52
CA ASN A 92 9.47 15.21 46.63
C ASN A 92 9.06 16.30 45.65
N GLY A 93 7.93 16.14 44.91
CA GLY A 93 7.46 17.07 43.91
C GLY A 93 8.24 17.04 42.60
N ILE A 94 9.17 16.12 42.40
CA ILE A 94 9.93 15.98 41.16
C ILE A 94 9.06 15.23 40.14
N ILE A 95 8.91 15.82 38.98
CA ILE A 95 8.19 15.22 37.83
C ILE A 95 9.21 14.50 36.96
N PRO A 96 9.22 13.15 36.93
CA PRO A 96 10.14 12.41 36.06
C PRO A 96 9.63 12.47 34.62
N TYR A 97 10.55 12.49 33.66
CA TYR A 97 10.25 12.27 32.27
C TYR A 97 10.54 10.82 31.91
N GLN A 98 9.69 10.25 31.07
CA GLN A 98 9.87 8.88 30.52
C GLN A 98 9.87 8.95 29.02
N ASP A 99 10.91 8.38 28.42
CA ASP A 99 11.04 8.29 26.98
C ASP A 99 10.48 6.95 26.49
N HIS A 100 9.55 7.00 25.54
CA HIS A 100 8.91 5.86 24.92
C HIS A 100 9.22 5.81 23.44
N ALA A 101 9.59 4.65 22.92
CA ALA A 101 9.74 4.39 21.50
C ALA A 101 8.53 3.62 21.00
N ILE A 102 7.93 4.10 19.91
CA ILE A 102 6.81 3.45 19.22
C ILE A 102 7.27 3.09 17.82
N SER A 103 7.13 1.82 17.46
CA SER A 103 7.37 1.38 16.09
C SER A 103 6.29 1.89 15.16
N LEU A 104 6.71 2.47 14.05
CA LEU A 104 5.82 2.89 12.96
C LEU A 104 5.46 1.73 12.03
N ARG A 105 6.14 0.59 12.19
CA ARG A 105 5.87 -0.61 11.41
C ARG A 105 4.56 -1.25 11.88
N PRO A 106 3.55 -1.38 11.01
CA PRO A 106 2.31 -2.08 11.35
C PRO A 106 2.57 -3.57 11.60
N ASN A 107 1.69 -4.21 12.37
CA ASN A 107 1.84 -5.61 12.79
C ASN A 107 1.40 -6.62 11.72
N GLY A 108 0.61 -6.20 10.72
CA GLY A 108 0.15 -7.02 9.59
C GLY A 108 0.78 -6.60 8.27
N ARG A 109 0.39 -7.30 7.21
CA ARG A 109 0.84 -7.05 5.84
C ARG A 109 -0.32 -7.23 4.87
N GLN A 110 -0.96 -6.13 4.49
CA GLN A 110 -2.05 -6.17 3.52
C GLN A 110 -1.58 -6.79 2.21
N LYS A 111 -2.40 -7.69 1.69
CA LYS A 111 -2.24 -8.29 0.37
C LYS A 111 -3.57 -8.22 -0.36
N ASP A 112 -3.54 -7.73 -1.58
CA ASP A 112 -4.71 -7.63 -2.43
C ASP A 112 -4.55 -8.56 -3.63
N ILE A 113 -5.56 -9.39 -3.86
CA ILE A 113 -5.72 -10.17 -5.07
C ILE A 113 -6.86 -9.54 -5.84
N ILE A 114 -6.58 -9.11 -7.08
CA ILE A 114 -7.54 -8.40 -7.92
C ILE A 114 -7.70 -9.19 -9.21
N LEU A 115 -8.95 -9.51 -9.54
CA LEU A 115 -9.33 -10.05 -10.84
C LEU A 115 -10.22 -9.03 -11.54
N SER A 116 -9.83 -8.62 -12.75
CA SER A 116 -10.60 -7.67 -13.55
C SER A 116 -10.83 -8.20 -14.95
N TYR A 117 -12.04 -8.07 -15.43
CA TYR A 117 -12.43 -8.42 -16.81
C TYR A 117 -13.10 -7.22 -17.46
N TYR A 118 -12.64 -6.87 -18.65
CA TYR A 118 -13.21 -5.78 -19.45
C TYR A 118 -13.53 -6.30 -20.84
N LYS A 119 -14.70 -5.97 -21.34
CA LYS A 119 -15.14 -6.31 -22.69
C LYS A 119 -15.72 -5.11 -23.41
N ASN A 120 -15.25 -4.88 -24.62
CA ASN A 120 -15.85 -3.94 -25.54
C ASN A 120 -16.82 -4.73 -26.43
N PHE A 121 -18.13 -4.52 -26.28
CA PHE A 121 -19.15 -5.13 -27.13
C PHE A 121 -19.29 -4.38 -28.45
N THR A 122 -19.26 -3.04 -28.38
CA THR A 122 -19.19 -2.12 -29.49
C THR A 122 -18.22 -0.99 -29.15
N ASP A 123 -17.97 -0.07 -30.09
CA ASP A 123 -17.14 1.12 -29.80
C ASP A 123 -17.78 1.99 -28.73
N ASP A 124 -19.12 2.00 -28.66
CA ASP A 124 -19.89 2.82 -27.73
C ASP A 124 -20.28 2.09 -26.44
N PHE A 125 -20.26 0.75 -26.39
CA PHE A 125 -20.67 -0.02 -25.21
C PHE A 125 -19.53 -0.88 -24.66
N LYS A 126 -19.14 -0.56 -23.42
CA LYS A 126 -18.09 -1.26 -22.67
C LYS A 126 -18.64 -1.76 -21.34
N PHE A 127 -18.14 -2.92 -20.94
CA PHE A 127 -18.50 -3.59 -19.69
C PHE A 127 -17.24 -3.97 -18.93
N GLY A 128 -17.27 -3.82 -17.61
CA GLY A 128 -16.18 -4.24 -16.73
C GLY A 128 -16.71 -4.93 -15.48
N LEU A 129 -16.01 -5.99 -15.07
CA LEU A 129 -16.14 -6.63 -13.77
C LEU A 129 -14.83 -6.59 -13.03
N LYS A 130 -14.86 -6.34 -11.74
CA LYS A 130 -13.69 -6.35 -10.87
C LYS A 130 -14.04 -7.01 -9.54
N SER A 131 -13.21 -7.96 -9.11
CA SER A 131 -13.23 -8.56 -7.79
C SER A 131 -11.93 -8.24 -7.07
N ILE A 132 -12.02 -7.86 -5.81
CA ILE A 132 -10.86 -7.58 -4.95
C ILE A 132 -11.01 -8.42 -3.68
N VAL A 133 -10.00 -9.23 -3.39
CA VAL A 133 -9.87 -9.95 -2.12
C VAL A 133 -8.70 -9.35 -1.36
N THR A 134 -8.96 -8.83 -0.17
CA THR A 134 -7.97 -8.18 0.70
C THR A 134 -7.78 -8.96 1.99
N ASP A 135 -6.55 -9.31 2.27
CA ASP A 135 -6.07 -9.88 3.53
C ASP A 135 -5.31 -8.82 4.33
N ASP A 136 -5.38 -8.85 5.67
CA ASP A 136 -4.72 -7.89 6.58
C ASP A 136 -4.97 -6.41 6.21
N LEU A 137 -6.22 -6.05 5.97
CA LEU A 137 -6.62 -4.69 5.55
C LEU A 137 -6.03 -3.62 6.48
N GLY A 138 -5.42 -2.59 5.86
CA GLY A 138 -4.74 -1.51 6.57
C GLY A 138 -3.45 -1.97 7.28
N HIS A 139 -2.89 -3.11 6.86
CA HIS A 139 -1.73 -3.75 7.48
C HIS A 139 -1.96 -4.15 8.96
N ILE A 140 -3.21 -4.45 9.31
CA ILE A 140 -3.58 -4.95 10.64
C ILE A 140 -3.59 -6.47 10.59
N LYS A 141 -2.73 -7.10 11.38
CA LYS A 141 -2.61 -8.56 11.46
C LYS A 141 -3.92 -9.20 11.91
N ASP A 142 -4.26 -10.34 11.29
CA ASP A 142 -5.46 -11.13 11.58
C ASP A 142 -6.77 -10.32 11.38
N SER A 143 -6.75 -9.28 10.54
CA SER A 143 -7.97 -8.62 10.13
C SER A 143 -8.81 -9.55 9.25
N ASN A 144 -10.14 -9.42 9.33
CA ASN A 144 -11.04 -10.28 8.54
C ASN A 144 -10.79 -10.10 7.04
N LEU A 145 -10.74 -11.23 6.32
CA LEU A 145 -10.70 -11.23 4.86
C LEU A 145 -11.88 -10.44 4.31
N ARG A 146 -11.61 -9.52 3.39
CA ARG A 146 -12.64 -8.71 2.72
C ARG A 146 -12.69 -9.03 1.24
N THR A 147 -13.90 -9.14 0.72
CA THR A 147 -14.13 -9.32 -0.71
C THR A 147 -15.08 -8.24 -1.20
N ASN A 148 -14.68 -7.56 -2.27
CA ASN A 148 -15.46 -6.52 -2.93
C ASN A 148 -15.68 -6.88 -4.39
N PHE A 149 -16.88 -6.62 -4.93
CA PHE A 149 -17.22 -6.80 -6.33
C PHE A 149 -17.71 -5.49 -6.92
N PHE A 150 -17.26 -5.18 -8.13
CA PHE A 150 -17.65 -4.00 -8.88
C PHE A 150 -18.07 -4.41 -10.29
N ALA A 151 -19.15 -3.82 -10.78
CA ALA A 151 -19.54 -3.88 -12.19
C ALA A 151 -19.62 -2.45 -12.73
N THR A 152 -19.08 -2.23 -13.92
CA THR A 152 -19.09 -0.94 -14.60
C THR A 152 -19.67 -1.08 -16.00
N PHE A 153 -20.47 -0.11 -16.40
CA PHE A 153 -21.05 0.02 -17.72
C PHE A 153 -20.71 1.41 -18.24
N SER A 154 -20.28 1.50 -19.48
CA SER A 154 -20.00 2.77 -20.16
C SER A 154 -20.70 2.78 -21.49
N LEU A 155 -21.51 3.83 -21.74
CA LEU A 155 -22.16 4.13 -23.00
C LEU A 155 -21.66 5.50 -23.49
N SER A 156 -21.22 5.57 -24.73
CA SER A 156 -20.88 6.82 -25.40
C SER A 156 -21.95 7.12 -26.44
N PHE A 157 -22.39 8.39 -26.55
CA PHE A 157 -23.41 8.85 -27.49
C PHE A 157 -22.81 9.84 -28.48
#